data_2fcea4d2e64d2ee5f94d2eb86373b30a
#
_entry.id   2fcea4d2e64d2ee5f94d2eb86373b30a
#
_cell.length_a   1.000
_cell.length_b   1.000
_cell.length_c   1.000
_cell.angle_alpha   90.00
_cell.angle_beta   90.00
_cell.angle_gamma   90.00
#
_symmetry.space_group_name_H-M   'P 1'
#
loop_
_entity.id
_entity.type
_entity.pdbx_description
1 polymer ?
#
loop_
_entity_poly.entity_id
_entity_poly.type
_entity_poly.pdbx_seq_one_letter_code
_entity_poly.pdbx_strand_id
1 'polypeptide(L)'
;MIEIERFKQNEIGTWGRLYFGDFECFTFEPVGDDETRRGLDRRIPEGIYNMRWHDSPRFKRRLPHLYNEQVPKDRYILIHSGNLPEHTEGCILLGFTKNERGVFESRAALKEFLSIIADRDLSDLKLRIINNF
;
A
#
# COMPACT_ATOMS: atom_id res chain seq x y z
N MET A 1 -7.22 5.68 12.36
CA MET A 1 -6.44 5.95 11.13
C MET A 1 -5.46 4.83 10.91
N ILE A 2 -5.34 4.35 9.68
CA ILE A 2 -4.30 3.40 9.32
C ILE A 2 -3.01 4.18 9.07
N GLU A 3 -1.87 3.66 9.53
CA GLU A 3 -0.59 4.33 9.34
C GLU A 3 0.42 3.41 8.66
N ILE A 4 1.18 3.98 7.73
CA ILE A 4 2.34 3.33 7.12
C ILE A 4 3.56 4.21 7.41
N GLU A 5 4.55 3.62 8.07
CA GLU A 5 5.84 4.24 8.30
C GLU A 5 6.86 3.58 7.38
N ARG A 6 7.36 4.33 6.40
CA ARG A 6 8.43 3.86 5.53
C ARG A 6 9.75 3.99 6.26
N PHE A 7 10.52 2.93 6.36
CA PHE A 7 11.75 2.93 7.16
C PHE A 7 13.01 2.58 6.37
N LYS A 8 12.88 2.13 5.12
CA LYS A 8 14.04 1.76 4.30
C LYS A 8 13.72 1.97 2.83
N GLN A 9 14.68 2.51 2.11
CA GLN A 9 14.60 2.67 0.66
C GLN A 9 15.95 2.36 0.01
N ASN A 10 15.91 1.85 -1.19
CA ASN A 10 17.09 1.66 -2.03
C ASN A 10 16.65 1.59 -3.50
N GLU A 11 17.56 1.16 -4.39
CA GLU A 11 17.31 1.07 -5.83
C GLU A 11 16.29 -0.01 -6.22
N ILE A 12 15.89 -0.87 -5.29
CA ILE A 12 14.91 -1.94 -5.54
C ILE A 12 13.49 -1.48 -5.18
N GLY A 13 13.34 -0.75 -4.09
CA GLY A 13 12.03 -0.35 -3.62
C GLY A 13 12.05 0.34 -2.27
N THR A 14 10.85 0.40 -1.68
CA THR A 14 10.61 1.08 -0.40
C THR A 14 9.89 0.13 0.55
N TRP A 15 10.50 -0.14 1.72
CA TRP A 15 9.89 -0.96 2.77
C TRP A 15 9.29 -0.07 3.84
N GLY A 16 8.14 -0.50 4.33
CA GLY A 16 7.46 0.17 5.43
C GLY A 16 6.79 -0.80 6.37
N ARG A 17 6.11 -0.25 7.35
CA ARG A 17 5.33 -1.01 8.31
C ARG A 17 3.95 -0.38 8.42
N LEU A 18 2.92 -1.20 8.31
CA LEU A 18 1.53 -0.77 8.42
C LEU A 18 1.02 -1.11 9.81
N TYR A 19 0.36 -0.13 10.43
CA TYR A 19 -0.25 -0.26 11.75
C TYR A 19 -1.73 0.08 11.68
N PHE A 20 -2.57 -0.75 12.26
CA PHE A 20 -3.98 -0.45 12.46
C PHE A 20 -4.50 -1.19 13.69
N GLY A 21 -4.72 -0.47 14.79
CA GLY A 21 -5.05 -1.11 16.05
C GLY A 21 -3.94 -2.06 16.46
N ASP A 22 -4.31 -3.31 16.73
CA ASP A 22 -3.36 -4.36 17.09
C ASP A 22 -2.76 -5.06 15.86
N PHE A 23 -3.24 -4.74 14.66
CA PHE A 23 -2.73 -5.34 13.44
C PHE A 23 -1.45 -4.62 12.99
N GLU A 24 -0.46 -5.39 12.58
CA GLU A 24 0.80 -4.88 12.08
C GLU A 24 1.33 -5.81 10.99
N CYS A 25 1.86 -5.24 9.90
CA CYS A 25 2.54 -6.00 8.87
C CYS A 25 3.57 -5.12 8.17
N PHE A 26 4.39 -5.71 7.29
CA PHE A 26 5.30 -4.95 6.43
C PHE A 26 4.59 -4.51 5.16
N THR A 27 5.10 -3.44 4.55
CA THR A 27 4.67 -2.96 3.24
C THR A 27 5.85 -2.89 2.30
N PHE A 28 5.55 -3.00 1.00
CA PHE A 28 6.54 -2.80 -0.05
C PHE A 28 5.93 -2.00 -1.18
N GLU A 29 6.66 -1.01 -1.64
CA GLU A 29 6.25 -0.09 -2.70
C GLU A 29 7.40 0.11 -3.67
N PRO A 30 7.15 0.69 -4.86
CA PRO A 30 8.23 1.01 -5.79
C PRO A 30 9.27 1.98 -5.19
N VAL A 31 10.30 2.22 -5.97
CA VAL A 31 11.37 3.14 -5.61
C VAL A 31 10.88 4.58 -5.49
N GLY A 32 11.61 5.40 -4.73
CA GLY A 32 11.45 6.86 -4.69
C GLY A 32 12.13 7.52 -5.88
N ASP A 33 12.06 8.80 -6.00
CA ASP A 33 11.38 9.68 -5.05
C ASP A 33 9.85 9.58 -5.11
N ASP A 34 9.20 10.25 -4.15
CA ASP A 34 7.74 10.34 -4.13
C ASP A 34 7.22 10.93 -5.44
N GLU A 35 6.19 10.30 -6.02
CA GLU A 35 5.71 10.67 -7.35
C GLU A 35 4.17 10.69 -7.40
N THR A 36 3.61 11.76 -7.94
CA THR A 36 2.16 11.90 -8.13
C THR A 36 1.70 11.39 -9.49
N ARG A 37 2.60 11.38 -10.49
CA ARG A 37 2.24 11.06 -11.87
C ARG A 37 2.13 9.56 -12.10
N ARG A 38 1.17 9.20 -12.95
CA ARG A 38 0.97 7.82 -13.37
C ARG A 38 2.05 7.36 -14.34
N GLY A 39 2.37 6.06 -14.30
CA GLY A 39 3.21 5.41 -15.32
C GLY A 39 4.71 5.49 -15.10
N LEU A 40 5.16 6.06 -13.99
CA LEU A 40 6.58 6.15 -13.67
C LEU A 40 7.06 5.05 -12.72
N ASP A 41 6.15 4.16 -12.31
CA ASP A 41 6.44 3.03 -11.41
C ASP A 41 7.21 3.45 -10.16
N ARG A 42 6.74 4.55 -9.55
CA ARG A 42 7.31 5.10 -8.33
C ARG A 42 6.28 5.13 -7.22
N ARG A 43 6.74 5.17 -5.98
CA ARG A 43 5.87 5.24 -4.81
C ARG A 43 5.11 6.57 -4.77
N ILE A 44 3.91 6.55 -4.19
CA ILE A 44 3.11 7.76 -3.99
C ILE A 44 3.72 8.63 -2.88
N PRO A 45 3.40 9.94 -2.84
CA PRO A 45 3.91 10.83 -1.79
C PRO A 45 3.48 10.45 -0.40
N GLU A 46 4.29 10.82 0.60
CA GLU A 46 3.80 10.80 1.98
C GLU A 46 2.64 11.77 2.15
N GLY A 47 1.79 11.51 3.11
CA GLY A 47 0.61 12.34 3.36
C GLY A 47 -0.57 11.52 3.83
N ILE A 48 -1.75 12.16 3.81
CA ILE A 48 -3.00 11.52 4.22
C ILE A 48 -3.82 11.19 2.99
N TYR A 49 -4.31 9.95 2.92
CA TYR A 49 -5.09 9.44 1.81
C TYR A 49 -6.51 9.09 2.23
N ASN A 50 -7.45 9.37 1.34
CA ASN A 50 -8.80 8.85 1.42
C ASN A 50 -8.80 7.41 0.91
N MET A 51 -9.78 6.62 1.32
CA MET A 51 -9.90 5.23 0.92
C MET A 51 -11.32 4.93 0.47
N ARG A 52 -11.43 4.03 -0.51
CA ARG A 52 -12.72 3.46 -0.93
C ARG A 52 -12.51 2.02 -1.37
N TRP A 53 -13.58 1.23 -1.39
CA TRP A 53 -13.51 -0.10 -1.98
C TRP A 53 -13.54 0.02 -3.50
N HIS A 54 -12.71 -0.77 -4.16
CA HIS A 54 -12.64 -0.85 -5.61
C HIS A 54 -12.73 -2.31 -6.05
N ASP A 55 -13.69 -2.60 -6.95
CA ASP A 55 -13.79 -3.92 -7.57
C ASP A 55 -12.78 -3.98 -8.71
N SER A 56 -11.64 -4.64 -8.45
CA SER A 56 -10.54 -4.69 -9.40
C SER A 56 -10.75 -5.78 -10.46
N PRO A 57 -10.85 -5.42 -11.76
CA PRO A 57 -10.91 -6.42 -12.81
C PRO A 57 -9.62 -7.24 -12.90
N ARG A 58 -8.49 -6.59 -12.66
CA ARG A 58 -7.17 -7.23 -12.73
C ARG A 58 -6.99 -8.28 -11.65
N PHE A 59 -7.35 -7.97 -10.41
CA PHE A 59 -7.17 -8.87 -9.27
C PHE A 59 -8.42 -9.70 -8.96
N LYS A 60 -9.52 -9.42 -9.66
CA LYS A 60 -10.80 -10.14 -9.55
C LYS A 60 -11.32 -10.20 -8.12
N ARG A 61 -11.16 -9.09 -7.40
CA ARG A 61 -11.64 -8.94 -6.03
C ARG A 61 -11.74 -7.48 -5.63
N ARG A 62 -12.45 -7.23 -4.54
CA ARG A 62 -12.59 -5.91 -3.94
C ARG A 62 -11.33 -5.59 -3.11
N LEU A 63 -10.72 -4.43 -3.36
CA LEU A 63 -9.50 -3.99 -2.69
C LEU A 63 -9.59 -2.53 -2.26
N PRO A 64 -8.85 -2.12 -1.21
CA PRO A 64 -8.78 -0.72 -0.83
C PRO A 64 -8.08 0.11 -1.92
N HIS A 65 -8.68 1.23 -2.27
CA HIS A 65 -8.19 2.16 -3.27
C HIS A 65 -7.88 3.49 -2.58
N LEU A 66 -6.65 3.95 -2.71
CA LEU A 66 -6.15 5.18 -2.07
C LEU A 66 -6.14 6.34 -3.06
N TYR A 67 -6.53 7.52 -2.58
CA TYR A 67 -6.49 8.73 -3.39
C TYR A 67 -6.50 9.98 -2.49
N ASN A 68 -6.03 11.09 -3.02
CA ASN A 68 -6.12 12.39 -2.37
C ASN A 68 -6.02 13.49 -3.44
N GLU A 69 -5.81 14.75 -3.03
CA GLU A 69 -5.72 15.86 -3.99
C GLU A 69 -4.53 15.74 -4.93
N GLN A 70 -3.43 15.13 -4.49
CA GLN A 70 -2.21 14.99 -5.28
C GLN A 70 -2.19 13.70 -6.10
N VAL A 71 -2.87 12.65 -5.62
CA VAL A 71 -2.91 11.33 -6.25
C VAL A 71 -4.35 11.02 -6.60
N PRO A 72 -4.77 11.31 -7.85
CA PRO A 72 -6.17 11.13 -8.24
C PRO A 72 -6.56 9.65 -8.32
N LYS A 73 -7.88 9.41 -8.31
CA LYS A 73 -8.43 8.06 -8.37
C LYS A 73 -7.97 7.27 -9.60
N ASP A 74 -7.78 7.95 -10.72
CA ASP A 74 -7.39 7.30 -11.97
C ASP A 74 -5.96 6.78 -11.97
N ARG A 75 -5.20 7.04 -10.91
CA ARG A 75 -3.90 6.41 -10.73
C ARG A 75 -4.02 4.96 -10.24
N TYR A 76 -5.18 4.58 -9.71
CA TYR A 76 -5.48 3.23 -9.23
C TYR A 76 -4.45 2.67 -8.26
N ILE A 77 -4.15 3.43 -7.22
CA ILE A 77 -3.31 2.94 -6.14
C ILE A 77 -4.14 2.04 -5.23
N LEU A 78 -3.83 0.76 -5.25
CA LEU A 78 -4.53 -0.26 -4.47
C LEU A 78 -3.59 -0.88 -3.44
N ILE A 79 -4.16 -1.44 -2.40
CA ILE A 79 -3.45 -2.35 -1.50
C ILE A 79 -3.76 -3.75 -1.97
N HIS A 80 -2.74 -4.49 -2.41
CA HIS A 80 -2.95 -5.86 -2.92
C HIS A 80 -1.80 -6.78 -2.54
N SER A 81 -1.84 -8.05 -2.96
CA SER A 81 -0.78 -9.00 -2.66
C SER A 81 0.32 -8.97 -3.72
N GLY A 82 1.52 -9.30 -3.30
CA GLY A 82 2.70 -9.40 -4.14
C GLY A 82 3.95 -9.44 -3.28
N ASN A 83 5.09 -9.77 -3.85
CA ASN A 83 6.31 -10.02 -3.08
C ASN A 83 7.51 -9.20 -3.54
N LEU A 84 7.65 -8.97 -4.85
CA LEU A 84 8.85 -8.44 -5.47
C LEU A 84 8.57 -7.12 -6.19
N PRO A 85 9.62 -6.36 -6.54
CA PRO A 85 9.45 -5.09 -7.25
C PRO A 85 8.58 -5.16 -8.50
N GLU A 86 8.71 -6.23 -9.29
CA GLU A 86 7.94 -6.42 -10.51
C GLU A 86 6.45 -6.66 -10.26
N HIS A 87 6.02 -6.86 -9.02
CA HIS A 87 4.61 -7.05 -8.66
C HIS A 87 3.89 -5.74 -8.36
N THR A 88 4.55 -4.60 -8.42
CA THR A 88 3.92 -3.32 -8.17
C THR A 88 4.41 -2.23 -9.12
N GLU A 89 3.46 -1.42 -9.60
CA GLU A 89 3.72 -0.25 -10.44
C GLU A 89 3.38 1.05 -9.71
N GLY A 90 3.12 0.98 -8.42
CA GLY A 90 2.72 2.11 -7.58
C GLY A 90 1.90 1.67 -6.38
N CYS A 91 1.26 0.51 -6.48
CA CYS A 91 0.42 -0.03 -5.42
C CYS A 91 1.23 -0.47 -4.20
N ILE A 92 0.55 -0.66 -3.09
CA ILE A 92 1.17 -1.05 -1.83
C ILE A 92 0.97 -2.55 -1.62
N LEU A 93 2.06 -3.28 -1.50
CA LEU A 93 2.06 -4.71 -1.19
C LEU A 93 2.18 -4.90 0.31
N LEU A 94 1.45 -5.87 0.87
CA LEU A 94 1.56 -6.25 2.28
C LEU A 94 2.31 -7.56 2.42
N GLY A 95 2.96 -7.76 3.58
CA GLY A 95 3.59 -9.02 3.90
C GLY A 95 3.82 -9.16 5.39
N PHE A 96 3.86 -10.40 5.91
CA PHE A 96 4.19 -10.63 7.30
C PHE A 96 5.70 -10.73 7.53
N THR A 97 6.45 -11.03 6.49
CA THR A 97 7.92 -11.07 6.55
C THR A 97 8.54 -10.27 5.42
N LYS A 98 9.82 -9.99 5.52
CA LYS A 98 10.56 -9.24 4.51
C LYS A 98 12.00 -9.72 4.41
N ASN A 99 12.64 -9.40 3.29
CA ASN A 99 14.08 -9.53 3.12
C ASN A 99 14.56 -8.40 2.20
N GLU A 100 15.79 -8.48 1.71
CA GLU A 100 16.38 -7.45 0.83
C GLU A 100 15.76 -7.40 -0.57
N ARG A 101 14.84 -8.31 -0.90
CA ARG A 101 14.20 -8.40 -2.21
C ARG A 101 12.76 -7.91 -2.23
N GLY A 102 12.09 -7.86 -1.08
CA GLY A 102 10.69 -7.47 -1.00
C GLY A 102 10.03 -7.92 0.28
N VAL A 103 8.73 -8.25 0.19
CA VAL A 103 7.92 -8.75 1.32
C VAL A 103 7.36 -10.13 0.97
N PHE A 104 7.08 -10.92 2.01
CA PHE A 104 6.62 -12.31 1.84
C PHE A 104 5.47 -12.61 2.79
N GLU A 105 4.84 -13.78 2.60
CA GLU A 105 3.58 -14.13 3.25
C GLU A 105 2.52 -13.06 2.98
N SER A 106 2.51 -12.59 1.74
CA SER A 106 1.70 -11.46 1.33
C SER A 106 0.21 -11.79 1.30
N ARG A 107 -0.16 -12.98 0.80
CA ARG A 107 -1.57 -13.39 0.75
C ARG A 107 -2.16 -13.48 2.14
N ALA A 108 -1.41 -14.02 3.10
CA ALA A 108 -1.85 -14.14 4.48
C ALA A 108 -2.01 -12.75 5.13
N ALA A 109 -1.05 -11.85 4.92
CA ALA A 109 -1.11 -10.50 5.45
C ALA A 109 -2.30 -9.73 4.88
N LEU A 110 -2.50 -9.79 3.56
CA LEU A 110 -3.61 -9.12 2.91
C LEU A 110 -4.95 -9.68 3.39
N LYS A 111 -5.08 -11.00 3.48
CA LYS A 111 -6.31 -11.64 3.94
C LYS A 111 -6.69 -11.17 5.34
N GLU A 112 -5.74 -11.13 6.25
CA GLU A 112 -6.01 -10.68 7.63
C GLU A 112 -6.36 -9.20 7.66
N PHE A 113 -5.62 -8.35 6.95
CA PHE A 113 -5.92 -6.93 6.87
C PHE A 113 -7.33 -6.69 6.31
N LEU A 114 -7.67 -7.33 5.20
CA LEU A 114 -8.99 -7.17 4.60
C LEU A 114 -10.11 -7.65 5.52
N SER A 115 -9.89 -8.70 6.32
CA SER A 115 -10.90 -9.18 7.25
C SER A 115 -11.18 -8.17 8.37
N ILE A 116 -10.18 -7.42 8.79
CA ILE A 116 -10.31 -6.39 9.83
C ILE A 116 -11.15 -5.21 9.35
N ILE A 117 -11.03 -4.84 8.08
CA ILE A 117 -11.73 -3.68 7.53
C ILE A 117 -12.97 -4.03 6.68
N ALA A 118 -13.30 -5.32 6.56
CA ALA A 118 -14.31 -5.82 5.63
C ALA A 118 -15.69 -5.15 5.76
N ASP A 119 -16.12 -4.89 7.00
CA ASP A 119 -17.45 -4.35 7.27
C ASP A 119 -17.45 -2.83 7.47
N ARG A 120 -16.33 -2.17 7.19
CA ARG A 120 -16.20 -0.74 7.40
C ARG A 120 -16.51 0.04 6.13
N ASP A 121 -17.06 1.23 6.31
CA ASP A 121 -17.11 2.25 5.26
C ASP A 121 -15.71 2.87 5.20
N LEU A 122 -14.98 2.61 4.12
CA LEU A 122 -13.61 3.09 3.99
C LEU A 122 -13.51 4.61 3.89
N SER A 123 -14.61 5.31 3.56
CA SER A 123 -14.61 6.77 3.58
C SER A 123 -14.40 7.34 4.99
N ASP A 124 -14.69 6.56 6.03
CA ASP A 124 -14.46 6.94 7.42
C ASP A 124 -13.05 6.58 7.92
N LEU A 125 -12.30 5.84 7.11
CA LEU A 125 -10.90 5.49 7.41
C LEU A 125 -9.97 6.31 6.53
N LYS A 126 -8.97 6.91 7.18
CA LYS A 126 -7.88 7.57 6.47
C LYS A 126 -6.63 6.71 6.61
N LEU A 127 -5.73 6.84 5.64
CA LEU A 127 -4.44 6.18 5.68
C LEU A 127 -3.35 7.24 5.59
N ARG A 128 -2.42 7.21 6.54
CA ARG A 128 -1.31 8.17 6.58
C ARG A 128 -0.01 7.46 6.25
N ILE A 129 0.76 8.07 5.36
CA ILE A 129 2.10 7.58 5.00
C ILE A 129 3.13 8.60 5.47
N ILE A 130 4.15 8.13 6.17
CA ILE A 130 5.25 8.93 6.68
C ILE A 130 6.57 8.35 6.18
N ASN A 131 7.45 9.22 5.66
CA ASN A 131 8.82 8.85 5.33
C ASN A 131 9.70 9.02 6.57
N ASN A 132 10.33 7.92 7.00
CA ASN A 132 11.20 7.91 8.17
C ASN A 132 12.48 7.12 7.83
N PHE A 133 13.21 7.66 6.87
CA PHE A 133 14.46 7.07 6.40
C PHE A 133 15.66 7.59 7.18
#